data_b8772de0294f48b30c568b7ee1bb6a3e
#
_entry.id   b8772de0294f48b30c568b7ee1bb6a3e
#
_cell.length_a   1.000
_cell.length_b   1.000
_cell.length_c   1.000
_cell.angle_alpha   90.00
_cell.angle_beta   90.00
_cell.angle_gamma   90.00
#
_symmetry.space_group_name_H-M   'P 1'
#
loop_
_entity.id
_entity.type
_entity.pdbx_description
1 polymer ?
#
loop_
_entity_poly.entity_id
_entity_poly.type
_entity_poly.pdbx_seq_one_letter_code
_entity_poly.pdbx_strand_id
1 'polypeptide(L)'
;MKIIKARGPEIFDIELEKDLLAKNRNLAKENRKRFDRTNILAIDIMGSIGSGKTSLIKAILKRLGMGKEVAVIAGDLTTTIDAERIEAEGARVIQVNTGKECHLDAHLVRRALKEIKLDGVKLLFIENVGNLICPGEFPLGAHKRLVVTSVTEGPYTLIKHPYIFREADVIVLNKIDLAKAMKVNPSQMERDARKINPHVPFIKTNAIRGIGIPKIIDALGLCTRDLGIEGLRNWGILKLRVQNHGF
;
A
#
# COMPACT_ATOMS: atom_id res chain seq x y z
N MET A 1 9.07 3.86 36.34
CA MET A 1 9.21 2.74 35.40
C MET A 1 10.63 2.78 34.83
N LYS A 2 11.41 1.70 34.93
CA LYS A 2 12.76 1.64 34.37
C LYS A 2 12.66 1.18 32.90
N ILE A 3 13.19 1.96 31.98
CA ILE A 3 13.21 1.65 30.54
C ILE A 3 14.61 1.17 30.19
N ILE A 4 14.71 -0.04 29.65
CA ILE A 4 15.94 -0.59 29.09
C ILE A 4 15.85 -0.38 27.58
N LYS A 5 16.82 0.35 27.02
CA LYS A 5 16.94 0.52 25.56
C LYS A 5 17.86 -0.56 25.00
N ALA A 6 17.55 -1.06 23.82
CA ALA A 6 18.46 -1.94 23.09
C ALA A 6 19.78 -1.18 22.82
N ARG A 7 20.90 -1.91 22.79
CA ARG A 7 22.17 -1.36 22.27
C ARG A 7 21.96 -1.06 20.78
N GLY A 8 22.47 0.07 20.31
CA GLY A 8 22.44 0.38 18.88
C GLY A 8 23.20 -0.70 18.07
N PRO A 9 22.89 -0.85 16.78
CA PRO A 9 23.61 -1.75 15.88
C PRO A 9 25.11 -1.34 15.81
N GLU A 10 25.96 -2.30 15.52
CA GLU A 10 27.38 -2.04 15.27
C GLU A 10 27.54 -1.20 13.98
N ILE A 11 28.63 -0.45 13.83
CA ILE A 11 28.87 0.44 12.68
C ILE A 11 28.79 -0.32 11.35
N PHE A 12 29.29 -1.54 11.32
CA PHE A 12 29.27 -2.40 10.14
C PHE A 12 27.82 -2.77 9.72
N ASP A 13 26.95 -3.06 10.67
CA ASP A 13 25.55 -3.38 10.40
C ASP A 13 24.80 -2.16 9.85
N ILE A 14 25.12 -0.97 10.33
CA ILE A 14 24.54 0.30 9.85
C ILE A 14 24.93 0.58 8.39
N GLU A 15 26.19 0.34 8.04
CA GLU A 15 26.67 0.55 6.65
C GLU A 15 26.02 -0.43 5.68
N LEU A 16 25.95 -1.72 6.06
CA LEU A 16 25.30 -2.75 5.26
C LEU A 16 23.81 -2.45 5.04
N GLU A 17 23.10 -2.03 6.08
CA GLU A 17 21.70 -1.65 6.00
C GLU A 17 21.48 -0.45 5.06
N LYS A 18 22.32 0.58 5.15
CA LYS A 18 22.28 1.75 4.26
C LYS A 18 22.50 1.35 2.80
N ASP A 19 23.43 0.45 2.53
CA ASP A 19 23.72 -0.04 1.18
C ASP A 19 22.54 -0.84 0.61
N LEU A 20 21.91 -1.69 1.41
CA LEU A 20 20.73 -2.45 1.01
C LEU A 20 19.56 -1.51 0.68
N LEU A 21 19.29 -0.53 1.54
CA LEU A 21 18.25 0.47 1.31
C LEU A 21 18.54 1.33 0.07
N ALA A 22 19.80 1.71 -0.16
CA ALA A 22 20.19 2.46 -1.36
C ALA A 22 19.98 1.64 -2.64
N LYS A 23 20.37 0.37 -2.65
CA LYS A 23 20.12 -0.56 -3.77
C LYS A 23 18.63 -0.73 -4.03
N ASN A 24 17.84 -0.94 -2.99
CA ASN A 24 16.38 -1.05 -3.12
C ASN A 24 15.77 0.24 -3.71
N ARG A 25 16.17 1.42 -3.24
CA ARG A 25 15.69 2.71 -3.78
C ARG A 25 15.99 2.87 -5.27
N ASN A 26 17.16 2.42 -5.72
CA ASN A 26 17.52 2.48 -7.15
C ASN A 26 16.64 1.54 -7.97
N LEU A 27 16.42 0.31 -7.53
CA LEU A 27 15.50 -0.63 -8.17
C LEU A 27 14.06 -0.13 -8.18
N ALA A 28 13.61 0.50 -7.09
CA ALA A 28 12.30 1.12 -7.03
C ALA A 28 12.13 2.24 -8.07
N LYS A 29 13.16 3.06 -8.30
CA LYS A 29 13.16 4.07 -9.38
C LYS A 29 13.05 3.44 -10.76
N GLU A 30 13.72 2.30 -10.99
CA GLU A 30 13.61 1.57 -12.26
C GLU A 30 12.20 0.98 -12.44
N ASN A 31 11.62 0.39 -11.39
CA ASN A 31 10.24 -0.09 -11.42
C ASN A 31 9.27 1.06 -11.75
N ARG A 32 9.43 2.22 -11.11
CA ARG A 32 8.62 3.42 -11.39
C ARG A 32 8.72 3.81 -12.86
N LYS A 33 9.93 3.90 -13.42
CA LYS A 33 10.12 4.22 -14.85
C LYS A 33 9.43 3.21 -15.76
N ARG A 34 9.39 1.92 -15.38
CA ARG A 34 8.67 0.91 -16.11
C ARG A 34 7.17 1.16 -16.09
N PHE A 35 6.59 1.43 -14.92
CA PHE A 35 5.17 1.76 -14.80
C PHE A 35 4.79 2.99 -15.60
N ASP A 36 5.61 4.05 -15.54
CA ASP A 36 5.39 5.29 -16.30
C ASP A 36 5.40 5.02 -17.82
N ARG A 37 6.35 4.21 -18.33
CA ARG A 37 6.47 3.85 -19.76
C ARG A 37 5.30 3.01 -20.26
N THR A 38 4.74 2.16 -19.42
CA THR A 38 3.62 1.27 -19.77
C THR A 38 2.26 1.88 -19.45
N ASN A 39 2.22 3.12 -18.95
CA ASN A 39 1.00 3.82 -18.50
C ASN A 39 0.19 3.00 -17.46
N ILE A 40 0.88 2.29 -16.57
CA ILE A 40 0.27 1.51 -15.50
C ILE A 40 0.34 2.34 -14.21
N LEU A 41 -0.81 2.61 -13.60
CA LEU A 41 -0.87 3.18 -12.27
C LEU A 41 -0.60 2.06 -11.24
N ALA A 42 0.52 2.14 -10.52
CA ALA A 42 0.87 1.17 -9.49
C ALA A 42 0.57 1.71 -8.09
N ILE A 43 -0.07 0.89 -7.25
CA ILE A 43 -0.45 1.22 -5.87
C ILE A 43 0.11 0.16 -4.94
N ASP A 44 0.93 0.58 -3.97
CA ASP A 44 1.46 -0.25 -2.90
C ASP A 44 0.45 -0.27 -1.74
N ILE A 45 -0.02 -1.46 -1.36
CA ILE A 45 -1.01 -1.66 -0.30
C ILE A 45 -0.34 -2.33 0.88
N MET A 46 -0.15 -1.55 1.93
CA MET A 46 0.49 -1.94 3.17
C MET A 46 -0.52 -2.09 4.31
N GLY A 47 -0.13 -2.75 5.39
CA GLY A 47 -0.95 -2.90 6.59
C GLY A 47 -0.66 -4.23 7.29
N SER A 48 -1.12 -4.37 8.53
CA SER A 48 -0.93 -5.59 9.34
C SER A 48 -1.63 -6.83 8.76
N ILE A 49 -1.25 -7.98 9.26
CA ILE A 49 -1.97 -9.23 9.01
C ILE A 49 -3.42 -9.06 9.49
N GLY A 50 -4.38 -9.46 8.66
CA GLY A 50 -5.79 -9.37 9.01
C GLY A 50 -6.39 -7.96 8.97
N SER A 51 -5.67 -6.90 8.58
CA SER A 51 -6.25 -5.55 8.42
C SER A 51 -7.31 -5.48 7.32
N GLY A 52 -7.28 -6.42 6.37
CA GLY A 52 -8.25 -6.54 5.28
C GLY A 52 -7.75 -5.97 3.94
N LYS A 53 -6.44 -5.98 3.69
CA LYS A 53 -5.83 -5.57 2.41
C LYS A 53 -6.48 -6.29 1.22
N THR A 54 -6.47 -7.60 1.21
CA THR A 54 -7.07 -8.45 0.17
C THR A 54 -8.56 -8.18 -0.01
N SER A 55 -9.32 -8.06 1.09
CA SER A 55 -10.74 -7.73 1.03
C SER A 55 -11.00 -6.36 0.43
N LEU A 56 -10.10 -5.40 0.69
CA LEU A 56 -10.17 -4.06 0.13
C LEU A 56 -9.90 -4.07 -1.38
N ILE A 57 -8.87 -4.78 -1.84
CA ILE A 57 -8.55 -4.97 -3.26
C ILE A 57 -9.77 -5.55 -3.97
N LYS A 58 -10.35 -6.64 -3.45
CA LYS A 58 -11.57 -7.26 -4.01
C LYS A 58 -12.74 -6.29 -4.11
N ALA A 59 -12.98 -5.51 -3.06
CA ALA A 59 -14.08 -4.54 -3.05
C ALA A 59 -13.86 -3.41 -4.09
N ILE A 60 -12.62 -2.97 -4.28
CA ILE A 60 -12.23 -2.01 -5.33
C ILE A 60 -12.45 -2.63 -6.71
N LEU A 61 -11.96 -3.85 -6.96
CA LEU A 61 -12.13 -4.55 -8.23
C LEU A 61 -13.60 -4.70 -8.61
N LYS A 62 -14.45 -5.15 -7.69
CA LYS A 62 -15.91 -5.26 -7.89
C LYS A 62 -16.53 -3.91 -8.24
N ARG A 63 -16.11 -2.85 -7.58
CA ARG A 63 -16.68 -1.52 -7.80
C ARG A 63 -16.25 -0.91 -9.13
N LEU A 64 -15.00 -1.16 -9.56
CA LEU A 64 -14.48 -0.66 -10.84
C LEU A 64 -14.99 -1.46 -12.04
N GLY A 65 -15.30 -2.75 -11.87
CA GLY A 65 -15.67 -3.63 -12.97
C GLY A 65 -14.55 -3.88 -13.99
N MET A 66 -13.28 -3.67 -13.59
CA MET A 66 -12.11 -3.66 -14.48
C MET A 66 -11.19 -4.87 -14.31
N GLY A 67 -11.71 -6.05 -13.92
CA GLY A 67 -10.87 -7.20 -13.56
C GLY A 67 -9.74 -7.48 -14.56
N LYS A 68 -10.02 -7.53 -15.86
CA LYS A 68 -9.04 -7.84 -16.91
C LYS A 68 -7.96 -6.75 -17.12
N GLU A 69 -8.25 -5.51 -16.74
CA GLU A 69 -7.35 -4.36 -16.85
C GLU A 69 -6.53 -4.13 -15.57
N VAL A 70 -6.70 -5.00 -14.58
CA VAL A 70 -6.01 -4.94 -13.30
C VAL A 70 -5.08 -6.14 -13.15
N ALA A 71 -3.87 -5.86 -12.68
CA ALA A 71 -2.93 -6.86 -12.22
C ALA A 71 -2.69 -6.71 -10.71
N VAL A 72 -2.35 -7.80 -10.04
CA VAL A 72 -2.02 -7.80 -8.63
C VAL A 72 -0.77 -8.64 -8.39
N ILE A 73 0.21 -8.06 -7.70
CA ILE A 73 1.33 -8.77 -7.10
C ILE A 73 0.95 -8.99 -5.64
N ALA A 74 0.71 -10.23 -5.24
CA ALA A 74 0.34 -10.59 -3.88
C ALA A 74 1.56 -11.11 -3.12
N GLY A 75 2.03 -10.35 -2.13
CA GLY A 75 3.11 -10.75 -1.23
C GLY A 75 2.58 -11.50 -0.02
N ASP A 76 3.06 -12.72 0.18
CA ASP A 76 2.76 -13.52 1.37
C ASP A 76 4.00 -14.31 1.80
N LEU A 77 4.00 -14.79 3.03
CA LEU A 77 5.10 -15.63 3.52
C LEU A 77 5.11 -17.00 2.84
N THR A 78 3.94 -17.67 2.73
CA THR A 78 3.86 -19.07 2.30
C THR A 78 2.58 -19.48 1.58
N THR A 79 1.47 -18.71 1.68
CA THR A 79 0.15 -19.16 1.21
C THR A 79 -0.25 -18.53 -0.13
N THR A 80 -1.19 -19.16 -0.86
CA THR A 80 -1.77 -18.66 -2.11
C THR A 80 -3.21 -18.16 -1.94
N ILE A 81 -3.76 -18.28 -0.74
CA ILE A 81 -5.17 -18.03 -0.45
C ILE A 81 -5.62 -16.62 -0.90
N ASP A 82 -4.82 -15.61 -0.64
CA ASP A 82 -5.18 -14.24 -0.98
C ASP A 82 -5.07 -13.99 -2.50
N ALA A 83 -4.09 -14.59 -3.17
CA ALA A 83 -3.98 -14.55 -4.63
C ALA A 83 -5.19 -15.19 -5.32
N GLU A 84 -5.59 -16.39 -4.90
CA GLU A 84 -6.76 -17.11 -5.44
C GLU A 84 -8.07 -16.32 -5.25
N ARG A 85 -8.21 -15.68 -4.08
CA ARG A 85 -9.37 -14.83 -3.77
C ARG A 85 -9.46 -13.60 -4.65
N ILE A 86 -8.33 -13.03 -5.07
CA ILE A 86 -8.27 -11.85 -5.96
C ILE A 86 -8.49 -12.30 -7.41
N GLU A 87 -7.89 -13.40 -7.84
CA GLU A 87 -8.04 -13.96 -9.18
C GLU A 87 -9.51 -14.27 -9.51
N ALA A 88 -10.27 -14.74 -8.53
CA ALA A 88 -11.70 -14.98 -8.65
C ALA A 88 -12.52 -13.70 -9.02
N GLU A 89 -11.98 -12.50 -8.82
CA GLU A 89 -12.58 -11.24 -9.26
C GLU A 89 -12.15 -10.84 -10.69
N GLY A 90 -11.41 -11.69 -11.39
CA GLY A 90 -11.00 -11.52 -12.80
C GLY A 90 -9.70 -10.75 -13.00
N ALA A 91 -8.99 -10.36 -11.95
CA ALA A 91 -7.68 -9.74 -12.05
C ALA A 91 -6.59 -10.76 -12.44
N ARG A 92 -5.50 -10.28 -13.06
CA ARG A 92 -4.30 -11.10 -13.28
C ARG A 92 -3.48 -11.07 -12.00
N VAL A 93 -3.19 -12.21 -11.42
CA VAL A 93 -2.50 -12.28 -10.14
C VAL A 93 -1.20 -13.04 -10.29
N ILE A 94 -0.16 -12.56 -9.62
CA ILE A 94 1.07 -13.29 -9.37
C ILE A 94 1.34 -13.31 -7.87
N GLN A 95 1.57 -14.50 -7.34
CA GLN A 95 1.96 -14.67 -5.94
C GLN A 95 3.48 -14.57 -5.82
N VAL A 96 3.93 -13.81 -4.83
CA VAL A 96 5.34 -13.73 -4.42
C VAL A 96 5.48 -14.22 -2.99
N ASN A 97 6.02 -15.42 -2.84
CA ASN A 97 6.32 -15.97 -1.52
C ASN A 97 7.67 -15.45 -1.06
N THR A 98 7.67 -14.68 0.02
CA THR A 98 8.88 -14.05 0.57
C THR A 98 9.67 -14.96 1.50
N GLY A 99 9.08 -16.10 1.90
CA GLY A 99 9.71 -17.06 2.81
C GLY A 99 9.86 -16.51 4.22
N LYS A 100 11.02 -15.97 4.54
CA LYS A 100 11.32 -15.41 5.87
C LYS A 100 11.23 -13.89 5.91
N GLU A 101 11.18 -13.22 4.75
CA GLU A 101 11.14 -11.76 4.69
C GLU A 101 9.74 -11.24 5.00
N CYS A 102 9.68 -10.28 5.90
CA CYS A 102 8.43 -9.70 6.38
C CYS A 102 7.88 -8.56 5.49
N HIS A 103 8.43 -8.39 4.29
CA HIS A 103 8.04 -7.37 3.31
C HIS A 103 8.42 -7.78 1.90
N LEU A 104 7.80 -7.15 0.90
CA LEU A 104 8.29 -7.13 -0.46
C LEU A 104 9.36 -6.04 -0.62
N ASP A 105 10.38 -6.32 -1.41
CA ASP A 105 11.34 -5.34 -1.88
C ASP A 105 11.18 -5.04 -3.38
N ALA A 106 11.89 -4.02 -3.87
CA ALA A 106 11.83 -3.64 -5.28
C ALA A 106 12.38 -4.71 -6.24
N HIS A 107 13.28 -5.59 -5.77
CA HIS A 107 13.82 -6.69 -6.55
C HIS A 107 12.77 -7.79 -6.77
N LEU A 108 12.04 -8.17 -5.72
CA LEU A 108 10.95 -9.14 -5.82
C LEU A 108 9.83 -8.64 -6.74
N VAL A 109 9.45 -7.35 -6.60
CA VAL A 109 8.49 -6.72 -7.53
C VAL A 109 9.01 -6.76 -8.96
N ARG A 110 10.29 -6.43 -9.21
CA ARG A 110 10.90 -6.52 -10.55
C ARG A 110 10.86 -7.92 -11.14
N ARG A 111 11.07 -8.95 -10.31
CA ARG A 111 10.95 -10.36 -10.74
C ARG A 111 9.52 -10.69 -11.11
N ALA A 112 8.55 -10.35 -10.25
CA ALA A 112 7.12 -10.55 -10.53
C ALA A 112 6.69 -9.88 -11.83
N LEU A 113 7.15 -8.65 -12.08
CA LEU A 113 6.86 -7.92 -13.32
C LEU A 113 7.39 -8.57 -14.60
N LYS A 114 8.37 -9.48 -14.53
CA LYS A 114 8.85 -10.23 -15.70
C LYS A 114 7.92 -11.39 -16.05
N GLU A 115 7.25 -11.95 -15.05
CA GLU A 115 6.42 -13.15 -15.18
C GLU A 115 4.95 -12.82 -15.47
N ILE A 116 4.46 -11.69 -14.95
CA ILE A 116 3.06 -11.29 -15.13
C ILE A 116 2.84 -10.62 -16.49
N LYS A 117 1.80 -11.04 -17.22
CA LYS A 117 1.40 -10.40 -18.48
C LYS A 117 0.72 -9.06 -18.19
N LEU A 118 1.29 -7.98 -18.71
CA LEU A 118 0.81 -6.60 -18.46
C LEU A 118 0.07 -5.98 -19.66
N ASP A 119 -0.14 -6.74 -20.76
CA ASP A 119 -0.83 -6.23 -21.93
C ASP A 119 -2.28 -5.82 -21.58
N GLY A 120 -2.63 -4.56 -21.84
CA GLY A 120 -3.94 -3.99 -21.51
C GLY A 120 -4.18 -3.72 -20.02
N VAL A 121 -3.18 -3.94 -19.15
CA VAL A 121 -3.26 -3.56 -17.72
C VAL A 121 -3.10 -2.05 -17.58
N LYS A 122 -4.01 -1.44 -16.84
CA LYS A 122 -4.00 0.00 -16.49
C LYS A 122 -3.69 0.25 -15.02
N LEU A 123 -4.01 -0.72 -14.17
CA LEU A 123 -3.87 -0.62 -12.72
C LEU A 123 -3.13 -1.83 -12.18
N LEU A 124 -2.11 -1.59 -11.37
CA LEU A 124 -1.37 -2.61 -10.64
C LEU A 124 -1.50 -2.37 -9.15
N PHE A 125 -2.06 -3.32 -8.42
CA PHE A 125 -1.94 -3.38 -6.98
C PHE A 125 -0.72 -4.23 -6.60
N ILE A 126 0.06 -3.76 -5.64
CA ILE A 126 1.11 -4.53 -4.99
C ILE A 126 0.68 -4.70 -3.54
N GLU A 127 0.11 -5.86 -3.21
CA GLU A 127 -0.25 -6.20 -1.84
C GLU A 127 1.00 -6.64 -1.10
N ASN A 128 1.43 -5.85 -0.13
CA ASN A 128 2.60 -6.15 0.67
C ASN A 128 2.30 -7.20 1.76
N VAL A 129 3.34 -7.86 2.25
CA VAL A 129 3.23 -8.77 3.41
C VAL A 129 2.65 -8.03 4.60
N GLY A 130 1.87 -8.75 5.41
CA GLY A 130 1.20 -8.18 6.58
C GLY A 130 2.17 -7.72 7.66
N ASN A 131 2.56 -6.43 7.61
CA ASN A 131 3.49 -5.79 8.55
C ASN A 131 3.28 -4.26 8.55
N LEU A 132 3.52 -3.61 9.71
CA LEU A 132 3.43 -2.14 9.86
C LEU A 132 4.80 -1.46 10.05
N ILE A 133 5.90 -2.18 9.98
CA ILE A 133 7.26 -1.66 10.22
C ILE A 133 8.08 -1.71 8.93
N CYS A 134 8.52 -2.88 8.53
CA CYS A 134 9.47 -3.06 7.42
C CYS A 134 8.99 -2.51 6.06
N PRO A 135 7.72 -2.69 5.62
CA PRO A 135 7.30 -2.19 4.31
C PRO A 135 7.45 -0.68 4.12
N GLY A 136 7.41 0.09 5.21
CA GLY A 136 7.57 1.55 5.16
C GLY A 136 8.96 1.98 4.66
N GLU A 137 10.00 1.20 4.92
CA GLU A 137 11.40 1.52 4.60
C GLU A 137 11.83 1.08 3.20
N PHE A 138 11.09 0.12 2.59
CA PHE A 138 11.42 -0.47 1.30
C PHE A 138 10.46 -0.01 0.20
N PRO A 139 10.71 1.14 -0.46
CA PRO A 139 9.87 1.58 -1.58
C PRO A 139 9.93 0.59 -2.73
N LEU A 140 8.77 0.32 -3.35
CA LEU A 140 8.61 -0.64 -4.44
C LEU A 140 8.62 0.01 -5.83
N GLY A 141 8.53 1.35 -5.88
CA GLY A 141 8.36 2.13 -7.10
C GLY A 141 6.89 2.44 -7.44
N ALA A 142 5.93 2.07 -6.60
CA ALA A 142 4.52 2.38 -6.80
C ALA A 142 4.24 3.91 -6.78
N HIS A 143 3.19 4.35 -7.47
CA HIS A 143 2.79 5.76 -7.57
C HIS A 143 2.11 6.26 -6.30
N LYS A 144 1.37 5.38 -5.63
CA LYS A 144 0.63 5.67 -4.41
C LYS A 144 0.90 4.61 -3.36
N ARG A 145 0.83 5.02 -2.11
CA ARG A 145 0.84 4.18 -0.92
C ARG A 145 -0.51 4.23 -0.23
N LEU A 146 -1.17 3.10 -0.16
CA LEU A 146 -2.39 2.91 0.61
C LEU A 146 -2.07 2.10 1.87
N VAL A 147 -2.22 2.69 3.04
CA VAL A 147 -2.00 1.99 4.31
C VAL A 147 -3.33 1.61 4.93
N VAL A 148 -3.54 0.31 5.12
CA VAL A 148 -4.75 -0.26 5.70
C VAL A 148 -4.49 -0.64 7.16
N THR A 149 -5.21 -0.01 8.07
CA THR A 149 -5.30 -0.41 9.48
C THR A 149 -6.73 -0.82 9.79
N SER A 150 -6.94 -1.48 10.91
CA SER A 150 -8.26 -1.97 11.31
C SER A 150 -8.55 -1.62 12.76
N VAL A 151 -9.82 -1.41 13.10
CA VAL A 151 -10.24 -1.22 14.49
C VAL A 151 -9.88 -2.41 15.37
N THR A 152 -9.69 -3.61 14.79
CA THR A 152 -9.28 -4.81 15.54
C THR A 152 -7.83 -4.79 16.01
N GLU A 153 -7.01 -3.86 15.51
CA GLU A 153 -5.62 -3.65 15.94
C GLU A 153 -5.52 -2.75 17.18
N GLY A 154 -6.63 -2.19 17.62
CA GLY A 154 -6.73 -1.33 18.79
C GLY A 154 -6.51 0.16 18.49
N PRO A 155 -6.77 1.03 19.50
CA PRO A 155 -6.85 2.49 19.29
C PRO A 155 -5.47 3.16 19.10
N TYR A 156 -4.38 2.50 19.42
CA TYR A 156 -3.05 3.10 19.47
C TYR A 156 -2.15 2.71 18.29
N THR A 157 -2.66 2.00 17.30
CA THR A 157 -1.87 1.47 16.17
C THR A 157 -1.13 2.56 15.43
N LEU A 158 -1.79 3.68 15.11
CA LEU A 158 -1.14 4.79 14.41
C LEU A 158 0.00 5.41 15.23
N ILE A 159 -0.22 5.60 16.52
CA ILE A 159 0.78 6.22 17.42
C ILE A 159 1.99 5.29 17.61
N LYS A 160 1.76 3.98 17.66
CA LYS A 160 2.82 2.98 17.82
C LYS A 160 3.66 2.78 16.57
N HIS A 161 3.09 2.99 15.38
CA HIS A 161 3.73 2.76 14.09
C HIS A 161 3.67 4.00 13.17
N PRO A 162 4.12 5.20 13.62
CA PRO A 162 3.88 6.45 12.89
C PRO A 162 4.57 6.49 11.53
N TYR A 163 5.64 5.73 11.35
CA TYR A 163 6.49 5.78 10.16
C TYR A 163 5.74 5.42 8.88
N ILE A 164 5.02 4.29 8.88
CA ILE A 164 4.30 3.80 7.72
C ILE A 164 3.15 4.75 7.32
N PHE A 165 2.53 5.41 8.31
CA PHE A 165 1.42 6.35 8.08
C PHE A 165 1.89 7.73 7.60
N ARG A 166 3.12 8.13 7.94
CA ARG A 166 3.70 9.41 7.50
C ARG A 166 3.84 9.46 5.97
N GLU A 167 4.24 8.37 5.37
CA GLU A 167 4.49 8.24 3.94
C GLU A 167 3.26 7.79 3.14
N ALA A 168 2.10 7.64 3.80
CA ALA A 168 0.86 7.21 3.16
C ALA A 168 0.25 8.32 2.30
N ASP A 169 -0.17 8.00 1.07
CA ASP A 169 -1.03 8.87 0.25
C ASP A 169 -2.50 8.74 0.67
N VAL A 170 -2.90 7.58 1.21
CA VAL A 170 -4.24 7.33 1.75
C VAL A 170 -4.14 6.40 2.96
N ILE A 171 -4.84 6.72 4.03
CA ILE A 171 -4.99 5.83 5.20
C ILE A 171 -6.43 5.31 5.24
N VAL A 172 -6.57 4.01 5.36
CA VAL A 172 -7.86 3.32 5.50
C VAL A 172 -7.98 2.72 6.89
N LEU A 173 -9.02 3.12 7.63
CA LEU A 173 -9.45 2.43 8.85
C LEU A 173 -10.58 1.47 8.50
N ASN A 174 -10.25 0.18 8.45
CA ASN A 174 -11.19 -0.87 8.07
C ASN A 174 -11.93 -1.49 9.26
N LYS A 175 -12.98 -2.26 8.95
CA LYS A 175 -13.85 -2.99 9.91
C LYS A 175 -14.52 -2.06 10.92
N ILE A 176 -14.95 -0.87 10.48
CA ILE A 176 -15.57 0.15 11.37
C ILE A 176 -16.83 -0.32 12.07
N ASP A 177 -17.51 -1.33 11.54
CA ASP A 177 -18.65 -2.00 12.16
C ASP A 177 -18.29 -2.65 13.50
N LEU A 178 -17.04 -3.04 13.71
CA LEU A 178 -16.53 -3.62 14.93
C LEU A 178 -16.06 -2.58 15.95
N ALA A 179 -16.07 -1.28 15.62
CA ALA A 179 -15.49 -0.23 16.45
C ALA A 179 -16.11 -0.18 17.86
N LYS A 180 -17.43 -0.34 17.97
CA LYS A 180 -18.14 -0.38 19.27
C LYS A 180 -17.72 -1.61 20.09
N ALA A 181 -17.69 -2.78 19.48
CA ALA A 181 -17.32 -4.03 20.16
C ALA A 181 -15.86 -4.00 20.63
N MET A 182 -14.98 -3.41 19.83
CA MET A 182 -13.55 -3.26 20.13
C MET A 182 -13.23 -2.08 21.05
N LYS A 183 -14.26 -1.29 21.46
CA LYS A 183 -14.10 -0.06 22.25
C LYS A 183 -13.11 0.93 21.63
N VAL A 184 -13.07 0.99 20.30
CA VAL A 184 -12.21 1.89 19.52
C VAL A 184 -13.02 3.07 19.02
N ASN A 185 -12.48 4.29 19.17
CA ASN A 185 -13.08 5.50 18.62
C ASN A 185 -12.44 5.87 17.27
N PRO A 186 -13.13 5.66 16.12
CA PRO A 186 -12.58 5.97 14.80
C PRO A 186 -12.21 7.45 14.61
N SER A 187 -12.93 8.37 15.28
CA SER A 187 -12.63 9.81 15.18
C SER A 187 -11.37 10.18 15.95
N GLN A 188 -11.04 9.46 17.03
CA GLN A 188 -9.77 9.64 17.71
C GLN A 188 -8.61 9.16 16.84
N MET A 189 -8.74 7.99 16.22
CA MET A 189 -7.72 7.47 15.28
C MET A 189 -7.50 8.42 14.10
N GLU A 190 -8.55 9.05 13.58
CA GLU A 190 -8.43 10.07 12.54
C GLU A 190 -7.65 11.30 13.02
N ARG A 191 -7.89 11.80 14.24
CA ARG A 191 -7.10 12.90 14.82
C ARG A 191 -5.62 12.50 14.97
N ASP A 192 -5.36 11.28 15.39
CA ASP A 192 -3.98 10.78 15.54
C ASP A 192 -3.29 10.61 14.18
N ALA A 193 -4.01 10.16 13.15
CA ALA A 193 -3.50 10.14 11.77
C ALA A 193 -3.11 11.54 11.28
N ARG A 194 -3.94 12.55 11.52
CA ARG A 194 -3.68 13.94 11.12
C ARG A 194 -2.49 14.57 11.85
N LYS A 195 -2.16 14.13 13.07
CA LYS A 195 -0.93 14.57 13.76
C LYS A 195 0.33 14.02 13.08
N ILE A 196 0.24 12.83 12.48
CA ILE A 196 1.36 12.16 11.80
C ILE A 196 1.49 12.65 10.36
N ASN A 197 0.36 12.78 9.66
CA ASN A 197 0.27 13.20 8.27
C ASN A 197 -0.95 14.14 8.10
N PRO A 198 -0.78 15.46 8.21
CA PRO A 198 -1.88 16.43 8.34
C PRO A 198 -2.86 16.46 7.16
N HIS A 199 -2.39 16.16 5.95
CA HIS A 199 -3.17 16.27 4.72
C HIS A 199 -3.63 14.93 4.16
N VAL A 200 -3.33 13.83 4.82
CA VAL A 200 -3.68 12.50 4.33
C VAL A 200 -5.20 12.27 4.34
N PRO A 201 -5.78 11.80 3.25
CA PRO A 201 -7.13 11.27 3.26
C PRO A 201 -7.24 10.09 4.24
N PHE A 202 -8.07 10.24 5.28
CA PHE A 202 -8.36 9.18 6.25
C PHE A 202 -9.77 8.67 6.02
N ILE A 203 -9.89 7.42 5.55
CA ILE A 203 -11.16 6.86 5.07
C ILE A 203 -11.59 5.70 5.97
N LYS A 204 -12.77 5.84 6.58
CA LYS A 204 -13.41 4.81 7.39
C LYS A 204 -14.14 3.85 6.47
N THR A 205 -13.89 2.53 6.62
CA THR A 205 -14.42 1.52 5.71
C THR A 205 -14.94 0.27 6.41
N ASN A 206 -15.87 -0.39 5.72
CA ASN A 206 -16.13 -1.81 5.84
C ASN A 206 -15.97 -2.41 4.45
N ALA A 207 -14.81 -3.01 4.17
CA ALA A 207 -14.49 -3.54 2.85
C ALA A 207 -15.46 -4.63 2.40
N ILE A 208 -15.94 -5.49 3.33
CA ILE A 208 -16.88 -6.57 3.03
C ILE A 208 -18.24 -6.02 2.57
N ARG A 209 -18.71 -4.92 3.18
CA ARG A 209 -19.97 -4.26 2.83
C ARG A 209 -19.83 -3.17 1.76
N GLY A 210 -18.64 -2.93 1.24
CA GLY A 210 -18.38 -1.88 0.25
C GLY A 210 -18.46 -0.45 0.79
N ILE A 211 -18.59 -0.26 2.12
CA ILE A 211 -18.68 1.07 2.74
C ILE A 211 -17.30 1.75 2.64
N GLY A 212 -17.29 3.00 2.16
CA GLY A 212 -16.08 3.82 2.01
C GLY A 212 -15.27 3.52 0.74
N ILE A 213 -15.58 2.46 -0.02
CA ILE A 213 -14.85 2.10 -1.24
C ILE A 213 -14.86 3.22 -2.30
N PRO A 214 -16.00 3.89 -2.60
CA PRO A 214 -15.99 5.01 -3.55
C PRO A 214 -15.00 6.11 -3.16
N LYS A 215 -14.92 6.47 -1.87
CA LYS A 215 -13.99 7.50 -1.38
C LYS A 215 -12.53 7.10 -1.55
N ILE A 216 -12.22 5.79 -1.45
CA ILE A 216 -10.86 5.28 -1.70
C ILE A 216 -10.54 5.40 -3.19
N ILE A 217 -11.47 5.01 -4.06
CA ILE A 217 -11.35 5.12 -5.51
C ILE A 217 -11.05 6.58 -5.90
N ASP A 218 -11.82 7.52 -5.37
CA ASP A 218 -11.63 8.96 -5.61
C ASP A 218 -10.26 9.45 -5.08
N ALA A 219 -9.89 9.10 -3.84
CA ALA A 219 -8.63 9.53 -3.23
C ALA A 219 -7.39 8.95 -3.95
N LEU A 220 -7.53 7.77 -4.54
CA LEU A 220 -6.50 7.15 -5.35
C LEU A 220 -6.51 7.64 -6.82
N GLY A 221 -7.53 8.39 -7.25
CA GLY A 221 -7.69 8.82 -8.63
C GLY A 221 -8.03 7.68 -9.60
N LEU A 222 -8.85 6.72 -9.15
CA LEU A 222 -9.22 5.52 -9.91
C LEU A 222 -10.57 5.66 -10.63
N CYS A 223 -11.07 6.88 -10.83
CA CYS A 223 -12.31 7.08 -11.56
C CYS A 223 -12.19 6.53 -12.99
N THR A 224 -13.19 5.78 -13.45
CA THR A 224 -13.20 5.14 -14.78
C THR A 224 -13.05 6.13 -15.94
N ARG A 225 -13.40 7.41 -15.73
CA ARG A 225 -13.13 8.51 -16.67
C ARG A 225 -11.66 8.93 -16.73
N ASP A 226 -10.91 8.74 -15.64
CA ASP A 226 -9.51 9.18 -15.47
C ASP A 226 -8.50 8.07 -15.78
N LEU A 227 -8.93 6.81 -15.86
CA LEU A 227 -8.12 5.68 -16.31
C LEU A 227 -8.01 5.58 -17.84
N GLY A 228 -8.61 6.53 -18.58
CA GLY A 228 -8.28 6.81 -19.96
C GLY A 228 -6.86 7.39 -20.07
N ILE A 229 -6.25 7.26 -21.27
CA ILE A 229 -4.85 7.67 -21.56
C ILE A 229 -4.54 9.12 -21.14
N GLU A 230 -5.54 10.01 -21.08
CA GLU A 230 -5.39 11.41 -20.68
C GLU A 230 -5.26 11.61 -19.16
N GLY A 231 -5.92 10.82 -18.33
CA GLY A 231 -5.83 10.91 -16.86
C GLY A 231 -4.43 10.58 -16.32
N LEU A 232 -3.72 9.65 -16.95
CA LEU A 232 -2.36 9.26 -16.55
C LEU A 232 -1.30 10.30 -16.88
N ARG A 233 -1.48 11.13 -17.93
CA ARG A 233 -0.51 12.19 -18.29
C ARG A 233 -0.49 13.34 -17.29
N ASN A 234 -1.58 13.61 -16.60
CA ASN A 234 -1.64 14.69 -15.59
C ASN A 234 -1.02 14.33 -14.23
N TRP A 235 -0.72 13.05 -13.99
CA TRP A 235 -0.14 12.59 -12.73
C TRP A 235 1.30 13.06 -12.49
N GLY A 236 2.10 13.20 -13.55
CA GLY A 236 3.46 13.74 -13.48
C GLY A 236 3.50 15.23 -13.13
N ILE A 237 2.48 15.99 -13.57
CA ILE A 237 2.44 17.45 -13.42
C ILE A 237 1.97 17.89 -12.02
N LEU A 238 1.08 17.13 -11.36
CA LEU A 238 0.63 17.46 -10.00
C LEU A 238 1.74 17.28 -8.93
N LYS A 239 2.68 16.35 -9.12
CA LYS A 239 3.82 16.19 -8.21
C LYS A 239 4.85 17.33 -8.30
N LEU A 240 4.99 17.97 -9.46
CA LEU A 240 5.92 19.10 -9.62
C LEU A 240 5.42 20.39 -8.93
N ARG A 241 4.12 20.55 -8.67
CA ARG A 241 3.57 21.72 -7.97
C ARG A 241 3.68 21.63 -6.44
N VAL A 242 3.82 20.43 -5.87
CA VAL A 242 3.92 20.27 -4.40
C VAL A 242 5.37 20.28 -3.91
N GLN A 243 6.36 20.08 -4.80
CA GLN A 243 7.79 20.11 -4.43
C GLN A 243 8.46 21.50 -4.50
N ASN A 244 7.73 22.53 -4.96
CA ASN A 244 8.28 23.90 -5.07
C ASN A 244 7.89 24.86 -3.93
N HIS A 245 7.34 24.37 -2.85
CA HIS A 245 7.27 25.16 -1.61
C HIS A 245 8.25 24.54 -0.61
N GLY A 246 9.50 24.92 -0.83
CA GLY A 246 10.59 24.68 0.10
C GLY A 246 10.46 25.55 1.35
N PHE A 247 11.02 25.07 2.33
CA PHE A 247 11.76 25.41 3.54
C PHE A 247 11.48 24.37 4.60
#